data_11ea22e103af70be3e3a85716c3507a6
#
_entry.id   11ea22e103af70be3e3a85716c3507a6
#
_cell.length_a   1.000
_cell.length_b   1.000
_cell.length_c   1.000
_cell.angle_alpha   90.00
_cell.angle_beta   90.00
_cell.angle_gamma   90.00
#
_symmetry.space_group_name_H-M   'P 1'
#
loop_
_entity.id
_entity.type
_entity.pdbx_description
1 polymer ?
#
loop_
_entity_poly.entity_id
_entity_poly.type
_entity_poly.pdbx_seq_one_letter_code
_entity_poly.pdbx_strand_id
1 'polypeptide(L)'
;MADRRSLTTESGAPVADNQNSQTAGPDGPVLLQDQHLLEKLARFNRERIPERVVHARGSGAFGHFELAHDMSAYTKAKLFNDVGTRSETFVRFSTVAGGRGAPEAVRDPRGFAVKFYTHDGNYDLVGNDTPIFFIRDPLKFPDFIHSQKPDPFTNRQEPENVWDFFSHSPEATHMFTWLFGDRGIPANYRQMDGFGSHTFAWTNAQDEQFYVKYHFKTDQGIATLTTEEAAALAGTNPESHNSDLLEAIERGDYPSWTLKVQVMPAAEAGGFSINPFDLTKVWPHADYPLIEVGKLVLARNPDNYFADVEQSAFDPGNFVPGIGPSPDKMLQGRLFAYGDAHRYRLGINHTQIPVNAPHATRADNYGRDGAMRLDTNGGRSKNYEPNSFDGPVQTNQPHYHGLRVEGLSGTYECDRRKTDDFEQAGALYRLIDASAKQRLVDNIAGSLAQVDHREVIDRSISYFSSADTEYGDRIERAVALLRS
;
A
#
# COMPACT_ATOMS: atom_id res chain seq x y z
N MET A 1 -41.81 5.21 -11.05
CA MET A 1 -41.12 6.07 -10.05
C MET A 1 -40.71 5.13 -8.94
N ALA A 2 -39.40 5.08 -8.62
CA ALA A 2 -38.96 4.29 -7.46
C ALA A 2 -39.68 4.82 -6.21
N ASP A 3 -40.12 3.91 -5.36
CA ASP A 3 -40.81 4.23 -4.10
C ASP A 3 -39.80 5.01 -3.22
N ARG A 4 -39.98 6.34 -3.14
CA ARG A 4 -39.07 7.18 -2.36
C ARG A 4 -39.34 6.98 -0.88
N ARG A 5 -38.35 6.48 -0.14
CA ARG A 5 -38.42 6.35 1.31
C ARG A 5 -38.59 7.72 1.97
N SER A 6 -39.39 7.78 3.04
CA SER A 6 -39.53 8.99 3.84
C SER A 6 -38.23 9.34 4.54
N LEU A 7 -37.89 10.64 4.60
CA LEU A 7 -36.76 11.12 5.39
C LEU A 7 -37.07 10.99 6.88
N THR A 8 -36.08 10.58 7.67
CA THR A 8 -36.22 10.43 9.12
C THR A 8 -35.07 11.09 9.87
N THR A 9 -35.27 11.37 11.16
CA THR A 9 -34.21 11.63 12.14
C THR A 9 -33.33 10.40 12.34
N GLU A 10 -32.21 10.54 13.04
CA GLU A 10 -31.33 9.40 13.40
C GLU A 10 -32.06 8.34 14.27
N SER A 11 -33.07 8.75 15.04
CA SER A 11 -33.94 7.85 15.83
C SER A 11 -35.11 7.24 15.05
N GLY A 12 -35.25 7.55 13.76
CA GLY A 12 -36.28 6.98 12.88
C GLY A 12 -37.61 7.76 12.82
N ALA A 13 -37.73 8.92 13.48
CA ALA A 13 -38.95 9.73 13.41
C ALA A 13 -39.05 10.44 12.03
N PRO A 14 -40.22 10.51 11.39
CA PRO A 14 -40.38 11.16 10.09
C PRO A 14 -40.09 12.64 10.16
N VAL A 15 -39.39 13.18 9.14
CA VAL A 15 -39.07 14.60 8.98
C VAL A 15 -40.01 15.19 7.98
N ALA A 16 -40.79 16.19 8.42
CA ALA A 16 -41.81 16.84 7.58
C ALA A 16 -41.23 17.93 6.66
N ASP A 17 -40.25 18.68 7.13
CA ASP A 17 -39.58 19.74 6.38
C ASP A 17 -38.05 19.60 6.53
N ASN A 18 -37.33 19.56 5.42
CA ASN A 18 -35.87 19.49 5.36
C ASN A 18 -35.25 20.77 4.75
N GLN A 19 -36.08 21.81 4.51
CA GLN A 19 -35.65 23.07 3.89
C GLN A 19 -35.68 24.22 4.89
N ASN A 20 -36.56 24.13 5.90
CA ASN A 20 -36.77 25.22 6.86
C ASN A 20 -36.59 24.67 8.29
N SER A 21 -35.79 25.40 9.09
CA SER A 21 -35.64 25.14 10.52
C SER A 21 -36.83 25.69 11.32
N GLN A 22 -37.05 25.13 12.53
CA GLN A 22 -38.09 25.65 13.42
C GLN A 22 -37.65 26.98 14.04
N THR A 23 -38.48 27.99 13.90
CA THR A 23 -38.22 29.34 14.41
C THR A 23 -39.40 29.86 15.25
N ALA A 24 -39.16 30.89 16.03
CA ALA A 24 -40.19 31.64 16.77
C ALA A 24 -40.87 32.67 15.84
N GLY A 25 -41.75 32.22 14.97
CA GLY A 25 -42.34 33.00 13.90
C GLY A 25 -41.47 33.07 12.63
N PRO A 26 -41.95 33.62 11.52
CA PRO A 26 -41.28 33.56 10.21
C PRO A 26 -39.85 34.11 10.19
N ASP A 27 -39.59 35.16 10.94
CA ASP A 27 -38.28 35.84 11.00
C ASP A 27 -37.62 35.73 12.39
N GLY A 28 -38.12 34.84 13.25
CA GLY A 28 -37.64 34.65 14.61
C GLY A 28 -36.38 33.77 14.70
N PRO A 29 -35.79 33.70 15.90
CA PRO A 29 -34.63 32.84 16.11
C PRO A 29 -34.98 31.35 15.99
N VAL A 30 -33.99 30.56 15.58
CA VAL A 30 -34.07 29.10 15.52
C VAL A 30 -34.28 28.55 16.94
N LEU A 31 -35.13 27.52 17.06
CA LEU A 31 -35.46 26.90 18.34
C LEU A 31 -34.62 25.63 18.56
N LEU A 32 -34.11 25.48 19.77
CA LEU A 32 -33.29 24.31 20.17
C LEU A 32 -34.05 22.96 20.12
N GLN A 33 -35.38 23.01 20.11
CA GLN A 33 -36.25 21.84 19.94
C GLN A 33 -36.26 21.24 18.53
N ASP A 34 -35.62 21.90 17.56
CA ASP A 34 -35.46 21.39 16.19
C ASP A 34 -34.41 20.26 16.16
N GLN A 35 -34.82 19.05 16.56
CA GLN A 35 -33.96 17.90 16.65
C GLN A 35 -33.30 17.54 15.29
N HIS A 36 -34.06 17.71 14.18
CA HIS A 36 -33.52 17.42 12.85
C HIS A 36 -32.38 18.38 12.49
N LEU A 37 -32.50 19.65 12.79
CA LEU A 37 -31.42 20.63 12.58
C LEU A 37 -30.19 20.29 13.41
N LEU A 38 -30.37 19.96 14.69
CA LEU A 38 -29.26 19.62 15.60
C LEU A 38 -28.48 18.39 15.08
N GLU A 39 -29.20 17.31 14.71
CA GLU A 39 -28.60 16.10 14.19
C GLU A 39 -27.84 16.36 12.87
N LYS A 40 -28.48 17.10 11.96
CA LYS A 40 -27.91 17.43 10.65
C LYS A 40 -26.61 18.24 10.76
N LEU A 41 -26.57 19.27 11.61
CA LEU A 41 -25.38 20.06 11.85
C LEU A 41 -24.29 19.25 12.60
N ALA A 42 -24.67 18.49 13.61
CA ALA A 42 -23.74 17.66 14.37
C ALA A 42 -23.08 16.59 13.48
N ARG A 43 -23.84 15.97 12.59
CA ARG A 43 -23.33 15.01 11.63
C ARG A 43 -22.37 15.66 10.64
N PHE A 44 -22.76 16.76 10.03
CA PHE A 44 -21.94 17.49 9.06
C PHE A 44 -20.57 17.88 9.65
N ASN A 45 -20.54 18.38 10.88
CA ASN A 45 -19.31 18.77 11.57
C ASN A 45 -18.35 17.59 11.84
N ARG A 46 -18.82 16.35 11.76
CA ARG A 46 -18.09 15.13 12.10
C ARG A 46 -18.02 14.10 10.96
N GLU A 47 -18.26 14.53 9.74
CA GLU A 47 -18.18 13.66 8.54
C GLU A 47 -16.75 13.21 8.21
N ARG A 48 -15.74 13.87 8.76
CA ARG A 48 -14.34 13.58 8.44
C ARG A 48 -13.73 12.64 9.48
N ILE A 49 -12.99 11.64 8.98
CA ILE A 49 -12.00 10.89 9.77
C ILE A 49 -10.61 11.37 9.35
N PRO A 50 -9.57 11.18 10.18
CA PRO A 50 -8.19 11.50 9.78
C PRO A 50 -7.83 10.82 8.46
N GLU A 51 -7.19 11.55 7.54
CA GLU A 51 -6.64 10.92 6.35
C GLU A 51 -5.49 9.98 6.73
N ARG A 52 -5.16 9.02 5.84
CA ARG A 52 -3.97 8.19 6.02
C ARG A 52 -2.74 9.08 5.99
N VAL A 53 -1.76 8.81 6.85
CA VAL A 53 -0.49 9.58 6.91
C VAL A 53 0.25 9.55 5.59
N VAL A 54 0.17 8.45 4.87
CA VAL A 54 0.55 8.24 3.46
C VAL A 54 -0.57 7.46 2.76
N HIS A 55 -0.59 7.47 1.44
CA HIS A 55 -1.66 6.83 0.64
C HIS A 55 -3.06 7.45 0.86
N ALA A 56 -3.16 8.75 1.17
CA ALA A 56 -4.42 9.42 1.45
C ALA A 56 -5.35 9.42 0.22
N ARG A 57 -4.81 9.79 -0.96
CA ARG A 57 -5.52 9.72 -2.23
C ARG A 57 -5.50 8.32 -2.80
N GLY A 58 -6.67 7.77 -3.17
CA GLY A 58 -6.72 6.44 -3.77
C GLY A 58 -8.12 6.01 -4.15
N SER A 59 -8.20 4.85 -4.82
CA SER A 59 -9.42 4.23 -5.33
C SER A 59 -9.42 2.75 -4.96
N GLY A 60 -10.59 2.12 -4.97
CA GLY A 60 -10.69 0.70 -4.68
C GLY A 60 -11.73 0.00 -5.53
N ALA A 61 -11.61 -1.31 -5.66
CA ALA A 61 -12.58 -2.15 -6.32
C ALA A 61 -12.61 -3.55 -5.70
N PHE A 62 -13.76 -4.19 -5.79
CA PHE A 62 -13.94 -5.60 -5.42
C PHE A 62 -13.70 -6.50 -6.63
N GLY A 63 -13.27 -7.71 -6.34
CA GLY A 63 -13.02 -8.71 -7.35
C GLY A 63 -12.80 -10.09 -6.74
N HIS A 64 -12.05 -10.89 -7.45
CA HIS A 64 -11.66 -12.21 -6.98
C HIS A 64 -10.25 -12.57 -7.44
N PHE A 65 -9.61 -13.42 -6.67
CA PHE A 65 -8.42 -14.15 -7.07
C PHE A 65 -8.81 -15.59 -7.37
N GLU A 66 -8.32 -16.13 -8.49
CA GLU A 66 -8.50 -17.53 -8.88
C GLU A 66 -7.13 -18.21 -9.03
N LEU A 67 -6.94 -19.30 -8.32
CA LEU A 67 -5.71 -20.09 -8.38
C LEU A 67 -5.62 -20.88 -9.69
N ALA A 68 -4.52 -20.69 -10.42
CA ALA A 68 -4.23 -21.41 -11.67
C ALA A 68 -3.26 -22.59 -11.48
N HIS A 69 -2.34 -22.49 -10.52
CA HIS A 69 -1.33 -23.51 -10.25
C HIS A 69 -1.24 -23.80 -8.75
N ASP A 70 -1.25 -25.07 -8.39
CA ASP A 70 -1.11 -25.51 -7.01
C ASP A 70 0.28 -25.19 -6.43
N MET A 71 0.30 -24.47 -5.29
CA MET A 71 1.52 -24.09 -4.56
C MET A 71 1.70 -24.90 -3.29
N SER A 72 1.00 -26.01 -3.11
CA SER A 72 1.08 -26.86 -1.89
C SER A 72 2.47 -27.38 -1.58
N ALA A 73 3.34 -27.50 -2.57
CA ALA A 73 4.75 -27.82 -2.38
C ALA A 73 5.49 -26.76 -1.54
N TYR A 74 5.04 -25.52 -1.53
CA TYR A 74 5.72 -24.39 -0.89
C TYR A 74 4.93 -23.79 0.29
N THR A 75 3.60 -23.92 0.28
CA THR A 75 2.76 -23.37 1.35
C THR A 75 1.55 -24.24 1.65
N LYS A 76 1.16 -24.33 2.93
CA LYS A 76 -0.10 -24.95 3.35
C LYS A 76 -1.30 -23.98 3.30
N ALA A 77 -1.11 -22.74 2.85
CA ALA A 77 -2.19 -21.76 2.75
C ALA A 77 -3.23 -22.20 1.70
N LYS A 78 -4.47 -22.45 2.13
CA LYS A 78 -5.55 -22.93 1.25
C LYS A 78 -5.85 -21.99 0.08
N LEU A 79 -5.59 -20.68 0.27
CA LEU A 79 -5.66 -19.69 -0.80
C LEU A 79 -4.85 -20.09 -2.04
N PHE A 80 -3.74 -20.81 -1.85
CA PHE A 80 -2.78 -21.18 -2.88
C PHE A 80 -2.71 -22.70 -3.15
N ASN A 81 -3.71 -23.45 -2.66
CA ASN A 81 -3.85 -24.89 -2.86
C ASN A 81 -5.20 -25.17 -3.54
N ASP A 82 -5.29 -26.27 -4.27
CA ASP A 82 -6.45 -26.68 -5.03
C ASP A 82 -6.80 -25.73 -6.20
N VAL A 83 -6.27 -26.02 -7.38
CA VAL A 83 -6.50 -25.26 -8.62
C VAL A 83 -7.97 -24.97 -8.85
N GLY A 84 -8.29 -23.72 -9.21
CA GLY A 84 -9.66 -23.23 -9.36
C GLY A 84 -10.26 -22.65 -8.08
N THR A 85 -9.54 -22.72 -6.94
CA THR A 85 -9.98 -22.03 -5.71
C THR A 85 -10.14 -20.54 -5.99
N ARG A 86 -11.31 -20.00 -5.63
CA ARG A 86 -11.64 -18.58 -5.73
C ARG A 86 -11.77 -17.96 -4.36
N SER A 87 -11.13 -16.79 -4.19
CA SER A 87 -11.27 -15.95 -3.01
C SER A 87 -11.77 -14.57 -3.43
N GLU A 88 -12.81 -14.06 -2.78
CA GLU A 88 -13.21 -12.66 -2.94
C GLU A 88 -12.04 -11.75 -2.53
N THR A 89 -11.90 -10.62 -3.21
CA THR A 89 -10.85 -9.64 -2.93
C THR A 89 -11.41 -8.22 -2.89
N PHE A 90 -10.75 -7.37 -2.10
CA PHE A 90 -10.84 -5.93 -2.23
C PHE A 90 -9.44 -5.37 -2.47
N VAL A 91 -9.28 -4.55 -3.52
CA VAL A 91 -8.01 -3.93 -3.88
C VAL A 91 -8.12 -2.43 -3.71
N ARG A 92 -7.10 -1.81 -3.11
CA ARG A 92 -6.97 -0.36 -3.06
C ARG A 92 -5.68 0.09 -3.70
N PHE A 93 -5.82 0.96 -4.68
CA PHE A 93 -4.72 1.72 -5.30
C PHE A 93 -4.63 3.12 -4.68
N SER A 94 -3.44 3.72 -4.69
CA SER A 94 -3.23 5.06 -4.11
C SER A 94 -1.93 5.70 -4.57
N THR A 95 -1.85 7.03 -4.59
CA THR A 95 -0.57 7.74 -4.51
C THR A 95 0.00 7.64 -3.09
N VAL A 96 1.24 8.05 -2.87
CA VAL A 96 1.92 7.91 -1.56
C VAL A 96 2.05 9.25 -0.83
N ALA A 97 2.72 10.22 -1.45
CA ALA A 97 3.10 11.47 -0.77
C ALA A 97 1.96 12.48 -0.67
N GLY A 98 1.10 12.54 -1.68
CA GLY A 98 0.01 13.51 -1.77
C GLY A 98 -1.06 13.35 -0.70
N GLY A 99 -1.65 14.47 -0.24
CA GLY A 99 -2.85 14.48 0.59
C GLY A 99 -4.09 14.01 -0.17
N ARG A 100 -5.21 13.90 0.52
CA ARG A 100 -6.47 13.38 -0.02
C ARG A 100 -6.99 14.13 -1.26
N GLY A 101 -6.70 15.42 -1.38
CA GLY A 101 -7.09 16.26 -2.54
C GLY A 101 -6.03 16.36 -3.64
N ALA A 102 -4.91 15.66 -3.54
CA ALA A 102 -3.86 15.69 -4.54
C ALA A 102 -4.30 15.03 -5.86
N PRO A 103 -3.77 15.47 -7.03
CA PRO A 103 -4.03 14.79 -8.29
C PRO A 103 -3.37 13.39 -8.32
N GLU A 104 -3.91 12.52 -9.18
CA GLU A 104 -3.44 11.13 -9.28
C GLU A 104 -2.34 10.95 -10.32
N ALA A 105 -2.32 11.75 -11.38
CA ALA A 105 -1.27 11.73 -12.41
C ALA A 105 -0.05 12.52 -11.96
N VAL A 106 0.73 11.96 -11.04
CA VAL A 106 1.95 12.56 -10.48
C VAL A 106 3.07 11.53 -10.42
N ARG A 107 4.33 11.99 -10.38
CA ARG A 107 5.49 11.13 -10.13
C ARG A 107 5.53 10.75 -8.64
N ASP A 108 5.08 9.54 -8.34
CA ASP A 108 4.96 9.02 -6.98
C ASP A 108 4.84 7.49 -7.08
N PRO A 109 5.32 6.70 -6.13
CA PRO A 109 4.95 5.28 -6.06
C PRO A 109 3.43 5.13 -5.94
N ARG A 110 2.90 4.01 -6.42
CA ARG A 110 1.49 3.66 -6.21
C ARG A 110 1.37 2.55 -5.20
N GLY A 111 0.48 2.74 -4.22
CA GLY A 111 0.03 1.65 -3.38
C GLY A 111 -0.75 0.63 -4.22
N PHE A 112 -0.51 -0.64 -3.94
CA PHE A 112 -1.20 -1.80 -4.51
C PHE A 112 -1.51 -2.75 -3.35
N ALA A 113 -2.62 -2.50 -2.66
CA ALA A 113 -3.00 -3.26 -1.48
C ALA A 113 -4.15 -4.22 -1.80
N VAL A 114 -3.94 -5.52 -1.58
CA VAL A 114 -4.91 -6.58 -1.84
C VAL A 114 -5.32 -7.22 -0.52
N LYS A 115 -6.61 -7.21 -0.23
CA LYS A 115 -7.23 -8.00 0.83
C LYS A 115 -7.90 -9.23 0.20
N PHE A 116 -7.50 -10.42 0.65
CA PHE A 116 -8.14 -11.68 0.29
C PHE A 116 -9.04 -12.12 1.44
N TYR A 117 -10.32 -12.33 1.16
CA TYR A 117 -11.28 -12.87 2.14
C TYR A 117 -11.27 -14.38 2.03
N THR A 118 -10.42 -15.03 2.82
CA THR A 118 -10.21 -16.48 2.76
C THR A 118 -11.00 -17.23 3.83
N HIS A 119 -11.15 -18.54 3.67
CA HIS A 119 -11.78 -19.41 4.68
C HIS A 119 -10.94 -19.54 5.97
N ASP A 120 -9.66 -19.19 5.93
CA ASP A 120 -8.77 -19.20 7.09
C ASP A 120 -8.57 -17.81 7.73
N GLY A 121 -9.31 -16.79 7.27
CA GLY A 121 -9.21 -15.41 7.71
C GLY A 121 -8.92 -14.46 6.56
N ASN A 122 -8.82 -13.17 6.87
CA ASN A 122 -8.34 -12.18 5.90
C ASN A 122 -6.81 -12.28 5.76
N TYR A 123 -6.35 -12.34 4.52
CA TYR A 123 -4.94 -12.16 4.19
C TYR A 123 -4.76 -10.82 3.47
N ASP A 124 -3.86 -9.96 3.96
CA ASP A 124 -3.58 -8.66 3.38
C ASP A 124 -2.17 -8.61 2.78
N LEU A 125 -2.07 -8.49 1.45
CA LEU A 125 -0.81 -8.21 0.76
C LEU A 125 -0.75 -6.72 0.44
N VAL A 126 -0.03 -5.96 1.27
CA VAL A 126 0.02 -4.50 1.21
C VAL A 126 1.28 -4.08 0.46
N GLY A 127 1.19 -4.01 -0.84
CA GLY A 127 2.29 -3.76 -1.77
C GLY A 127 2.26 -2.39 -2.45
N ASN A 128 3.15 -2.24 -3.43
CA ASN A 128 3.29 -1.06 -4.29
C ASN A 128 3.45 -1.48 -5.76
N ASP A 129 3.43 -0.50 -6.67
CA ASP A 129 3.80 -0.68 -8.08
C ASP A 129 5.32 -0.76 -8.31
N THR A 130 6.10 -0.80 -7.24
CA THR A 130 7.56 -0.88 -7.25
C THR A 130 8.03 -2.16 -6.56
N PRO A 131 9.02 -2.90 -7.13
CA PRO A 131 9.54 -4.11 -6.51
C PRO A 131 10.45 -3.85 -5.32
N ILE A 132 10.84 -2.60 -5.10
CA ILE A 132 11.78 -2.09 -4.10
C ILE A 132 11.21 -0.87 -3.40
N PHE A 133 11.93 -0.39 -2.35
CA PHE A 133 11.60 0.80 -1.61
C PHE A 133 12.84 1.68 -1.39
N PHE A 134 12.65 2.89 -0.87
CA PHE A 134 13.70 3.90 -0.68
C PHE A 134 14.70 3.56 0.43
N ILE A 135 14.27 2.85 1.45
CA ILE A 135 15.02 2.60 2.68
C ILE A 135 14.85 1.14 3.11
N ARG A 136 15.83 0.63 3.87
CA ARG A 136 15.85 -0.75 4.37
C ARG A 136 15.62 -0.87 5.87
N ASP A 137 15.55 0.24 6.59
CA ASP A 137 15.34 0.25 8.03
C ASP A 137 14.10 1.08 8.39
N PRO A 138 13.13 0.53 9.14
CA PRO A 138 11.89 1.21 9.47
C PRO A 138 12.08 2.46 10.35
N LEU A 139 13.21 2.58 11.06
CA LEU A 139 13.52 3.76 11.87
C LEU A 139 13.61 5.03 11.01
N LYS A 140 14.05 4.90 9.75
CA LYS A 140 14.13 6.02 8.80
C LYS A 140 12.78 6.41 8.19
N PHE A 141 11.73 5.60 8.34
CA PHE A 141 10.48 5.82 7.61
C PHE A 141 9.80 7.15 7.92
N PRO A 142 9.66 7.58 9.20
CA PRO A 142 9.06 8.89 9.49
C PRO A 142 9.86 10.06 8.88
N ASP A 143 11.18 10.03 8.97
CA ASP A 143 12.04 11.08 8.43
C ASP A 143 11.97 11.12 6.90
N PHE A 144 11.99 9.95 6.25
CA PHE A 144 11.76 9.85 4.81
C PHE A 144 10.42 10.47 4.41
N ILE A 145 9.34 10.17 5.12
CA ILE A 145 8.02 10.74 4.82
C ILE A 145 7.98 12.24 5.08
N HIS A 146 8.60 12.74 6.15
CA HIS A 146 8.69 14.17 6.42
C HIS A 146 9.41 14.92 5.30
N SER A 147 10.45 14.34 4.70
CA SER A 147 11.14 14.95 3.55
C SER A 147 10.26 15.05 2.28
N GLN A 148 9.21 14.23 2.17
CA GLN A 148 8.27 14.21 1.04
C GLN A 148 7.02 15.07 1.27
N LYS A 149 6.74 15.43 2.52
CA LYS A 149 5.56 16.21 2.93
C LYS A 149 5.84 17.72 2.85
N PRO A 150 4.79 18.56 2.94
CA PRO A 150 4.98 19.99 3.03
C PRO A 150 5.92 20.38 4.18
N ASP A 151 6.83 21.29 3.89
CA ASP A 151 7.78 21.85 4.85
C ASP A 151 7.03 22.48 6.05
N PRO A 152 7.48 22.29 7.29
CA PRO A 152 6.75 22.75 8.47
C PRO A 152 6.66 24.27 8.61
N PHE A 153 7.54 25.01 7.93
CA PHE A 153 7.53 26.49 7.96
C PHE A 153 6.72 27.07 6.78
N THR A 154 6.99 26.57 5.55
CA THR A 154 6.36 27.15 4.34
C THR A 154 5.04 26.49 3.99
N ASN A 155 4.75 25.28 4.49
CA ASN A 155 3.64 24.41 4.11
C ASN A 155 3.59 24.11 2.60
N ARG A 156 4.77 24.10 1.93
CA ARG A 156 4.94 23.73 0.53
C ARG A 156 5.80 22.46 0.42
N GLN A 157 5.59 21.69 -0.65
CA GLN A 157 6.54 20.65 -1.02
C GLN A 157 7.81 21.30 -1.58
N GLU A 158 8.95 21.00 -0.96
CA GLU A 158 10.24 21.58 -1.32
C GLU A 158 11.15 20.48 -1.88
N PRO A 159 11.56 20.56 -3.15
CA PRO A 159 12.53 19.63 -3.74
C PRO A 159 13.84 19.53 -2.93
N GLU A 160 14.25 20.61 -2.30
CA GLU A 160 15.38 20.67 -1.40
C GLU A 160 15.34 19.59 -0.32
N ASN A 161 14.21 19.46 0.39
CA ASN A 161 14.04 18.49 1.48
C ASN A 161 14.14 17.04 0.96
N VAL A 162 13.57 16.78 -0.22
CA VAL A 162 13.61 15.45 -0.86
C VAL A 162 15.05 15.07 -1.21
N TRP A 163 15.77 15.97 -1.86
CA TRP A 163 17.13 15.72 -2.31
C TRP A 163 18.15 15.72 -1.17
N ASP A 164 17.94 16.52 -0.13
CA ASP A 164 18.77 16.48 1.07
C ASP A 164 18.68 15.11 1.74
N PHE A 165 17.47 14.60 2.02
CA PHE A 165 17.29 13.26 2.58
C PHE A 165 17.93 12.17 1.69
N PHE A 166 17.72 12.25 0.35
CA PHE A 166 18.34 11.32 -0.59
C PHE A 166 19.85 11.36 -0.50
N SER A 167 20.45 12.57 -0.48
CA SER A 167 21.90 12.77 -0.43
C SER A 167 22.56 12.17 0.83
N HIS A 168 21.77 11.84 1.85
CA HIS A 168 22.20 11.13 3.07
C HIS A 168 21.74 9.66 3.13
N SER A 169 21.10 9.16 2.07
CA SER A 169 20.53 7.82 2.01
C SER A 169 20.91 7.10 0.71
N PRO A 170 22.16 6.65 0.56
CA PRO A 170 22.65 6.03 -0.67
C PRO A 170 21.84 4.79 -1.08
N GLU A 171 21.25 4.08 -0.13
CA GLU A 171 20.37 2.95 -0.39
C GLU A 171 19.13 3.28 -1.23
N ALA A 172 18.76 4.56 -1.32
CA ALA A 172 17.63 5.03 -2.11
C ALA A 172 17.92 5.13 -3.62
N THR A 173 19.19 5.02 -4.04
CA THR A 173 19.62 5.25 -5.43
C THR A 173 18.87 4.35 -6.43
N HIS A 174 18.65 3.07 -6.11
CA HIS A 174 17.90 2.15 -6.94
C HIS A 174 16.43 2.59 -7.10
N MET A 175 15.78 2.97 -5.99
CA MET A 175 14.40 3.42 -6.02
C MET A 175 14.24 4.78 -6.72
N PHE A 176 15.19 5.72 -6.57
CA PHE A 176 15.18 6.97 -7.32
C PHE A 176 15.34 6.72 -8.83
N THR A 177 16.21 5.79 -9.24
CA THR A 177 16.35 5.39 -10.64
C THR A 177 15.04 4.82 -11.20
N TRP A 178 14.31 4.01 -10.41
CA TRP A 178 13.00 3.51 -10.77
C TRP A 178 11.96 4.63 -10.87
N LEU A 179 11.85 5.45 -9.81
CA LEU A 179 10.82 6.48 -9.69
C LEU A 179 10.96 7.60 -10.71
N PHE A 180 12.19 8.03 -11.02
CA PHE A 180 12.44 9.06 -12.04
C PHE A 180 12.41 8.51 -13.46
N GLY A 181 12.44 7.19 -13.65
CA GLY A 181 12.17 6.54 -14.92
C GLY A 181 10.70 6.61 -15.35
N ASP A 182 10.39 5.99 -16.47
CA ASP A 182 9.03 6.00 -17.04
C ASP A 182 8.00 5.38 -16.09
N ARG A 183 8.39 4.33 -15.33
CA ARG A 183 7.51 3.63 -14.38
C ARG A 183 7.04 4.48 -13.20
N GLY A 184 7.66 5.64 -12.95
CA GLY A 184 7.26 6.54 -11.87
C GLY A 184 5.95 7.27 -12.08
N ILE A 185 5.41 7.29 -13.30
CA ILE A 185 4.10 7.88 -13.61
C ILE A 185 3.28 6.88 -14.45
N PRO A 186 2.60 5.91 -13.83
CA PRO A 186 1.67 5.04 -14.53
C PRO A 186 0.55 5.85 -15.20
N ALA A 187 0.13 5.44 -16.39
CA ALA A 187 -0.96 6.09 -17.12
C ALA A 187 -2.31 5.97 -16.39
N ASN A 188 -2.51 4.86 -15.68
CA ASN A 188 -3.65 4.59 -14.80
C ASN A 188 -3.35 3.38 -13.90
N TYR A 189 -4.27 3.02 -12.98
CA TYR A 189 -4.07 1.88 -12.08
C TYR A 189 -4.11 0.51 -12.77
N ARG A 190 -4.77 0.38 -13.91
CA ARG A 190 -4.89 -0.90 -14.64
C ARG A 190 -3.61 -1.28 -15.40
N GLN A 191 -2.83 -0.29 -15.79
CA GLN A 191 -1.66 -0.45 -16.66
C GLN A 191 -0.33 -0.36 -15.88
N MET A 192 -0.34 -0.76 -14.63
CA MET A 192 0.86 -0.89 -13.79
C MET A 192 0.93 -2.28 -13.16
N ASP A 193 2.14 -2.77 -12.94
CA ASP A 193 2.38 -3.95 -12.13
C ASP A 193 2.17 -3.65 -10.64
N GLY A 194 1.93 -4.68 -9.84
CA GLY A 194 1.95 -4.61 -8.38
C GLY A 194 2.97 -5.59 -7.80
N PHE A 195 3.54 -5.24 -6.65
CA PHE A 195 4.55 -6.05 -5.98
C PHE A 195 4.26 -6.11 -4.48
N GLY A 196 4.53 -7.25 -3.86
CA GLY A 196 4.59 -7.32 -2.41
C GLY A 196 5.76 -6.53 -1.84
N SER A 197 6.73 -6.20 -2.68
CA SER A 197 8.01 -5.50 -2.44
C SER A 197 8.90 -6.23 -1.42
N HIS A 198 8.37 -6.57 -0.25
CA HIS A 198 9.04 -7.32 0.82
C HIS A 198 9.34 -8.78 0.46
N THR A 199 10.18 -9.38 1.27
CA THR A 199 10.31 -10.83 1.35
C THR A 199 9.37 -11.33 2.44
N PHE A 200 8.50 -12.30 2.09
CA PHE A 200 7.61 -13.00 3.03
C PHE A 200 8.11 -14.42 3.26
N ALA A 201 7.52 -15.13 4.22
CA ALA A 201 7.79 -16.53 4.47
C ALA A 201 6.56 -17.38 4.13
N TRP A 202 6.77 -18.49 3.42
CA TRP A 202 5.81 -19.56 3.22
C TRP A 202 6.22 -20.80 3.99
N THR A 203 5.26 -21.58 4.47
CA THR A 203 5.48 -22.84 5.17
C THR A 203 4.54 -23.89 4.59
N ASN A 204 5.10 -25.02 4.10
CA ASN A 204 4.30 -26.11 3.54
C ASN A 204 3.76 -27.06 4.62
N ALA A 205 3.06 -28.12 4.19
CA ALA A 205 2.48 -29.11 5.10
C ALA A 205 3.53 -29.99 5.81
N GLN A 206 4.75 -30.03 5.32
CA GLN A 206 5.91 -30.73 5.90
C GLN A 206 6.69 -29.82 6.87
N ASP A 207 6.19 -28.61 7.12
CA ASP A 207 6.83 -27.58 7.95
C ASP A 207 8.16 -27.07 7.38
N GLU A 208 8.38 -27.22 6.07
CA GLU A 208 9.50 -26.64 5.37
C GLU A 208 9.22 -25.16 5.07
N GLN A 209 10.24 -24.31 5.24
CA GLN A 209 10.13 -22.86 5.08
C GLN A 209 10.76 -22.41 3.77
N PHE A 210 10.07 -21.51 3.09
CA PHE A 210 10.48 -20.82 1.88
C PHE A 210 10.33 -19.30 2.04
N TYR A 211 11.21 -18.52 1.44
CA TYR A 211 11.05 -17.08 1.30
C TYR A 211 10.46 -16.75 -0.06
N VAL A 212 9.59 -15.72 -0.10
CA VAL A 212 8.79 -15.43 -1.29
C VAL A 212 8.75 -13.93 -1.58
N LYS A 213 8.82 -13.57 -2.88
CA LYS A 213 8.44 -12.23 -3.37
C LYS A 213 7.27 -12.35 -4.33
N TYR A 214 6.26 -11.46 -4.17
CA TYR A 214 5.03 -11.46 -4.98
C TYR A 214 5.10 -10.41 -6.10
N HIS A 215 4.63 -10.80 -7.30
CA HIS A 215 4.59 -9.98 -8.49
C HIS A 215 3.22 -10.09 -9.15
N PHE A 216 2.41 -9.04 -9.12
CA PHE A 216 1.19 -8.92 -9.91
C PHE A 216 1.56 -8.27 -11.24
N LYS A 217 1.56 -9.04 -12.32
CA LYS A 217 1.86 -8.55 -13.66
C LYS A 217 0.57 -8.17 -14.36
N THR A 218 0.43 -6.90 -14.74
CA THR A 218 -0.80 -6.42 -15.41
C THR A 218 -1.02 -7.12 -16.74
N ASP A 219 -2.23 -7.61 -16.97
CA ASP A 219 -2.62 -8.24 -18.24
C ASP A 219 -3.01 -7.19 -19.30
N GLN A 220 -3.19 -5.92 -18.93
CA GLN A 220 -3.51 -4.81 -19.84
C GLN A 220 -2.26 -4.18 -20.49
N GLY A 221 -1.08 -4.69 -20.14
CA GLY A 221 0.19 -4.09 -20.54
C GLY A 221 0.53 -2.83 -19.75
N ILE A 222 1.82 -2.47 -19.76
CA ILE A 222 2.31 -1.28 -19.08
C ILE A 222 2.12 -0.06 -19.96
N ALA A 223 1.58 1.02 -19.38
CA ALA A 223 1.58 2.33 -19.99
C ALA A 223 1.94 3.41 -18.95
N THR A 224 2.66 4.42 -19.40
CA THR A 224 3.19 5.50 -18.56
C THR A 224 2.96 6.85 -19.23
N LEU A 225 2.95 7.91 -18.41
CA LEU A 225 2.88 9.29 -18.89
C LEU A 225 4.25 9.94 -18.81
N THR A 226 4.51 10.88 -19.72
CA THR A 226 5.61 11.82 -19.54
C THR A 226 5.31 12.82 -18.42
N THR A 227 6.31 13.55 -17.94
CA THR A 227 6.12 14.58 -16.93
C THR A 227 5.15 15.69 -17.40
N GLU A 228 5.20 16.05 -18.67
CA GLU A 228 4.34 17.07 -19.30
C GLU A 228 2.90 16.59 -19.44
N GLU A 229 2.69 15.35 -19.91
CA GLU A 229 1.36 14.75 -20.00
C GLU A 229 0.72 14.61 -18.63
N ALA A 230 1.48 14.18 -17.62
CA ALA A 230 1.02 14.06 -16.25
C ALA A 230 0.63 15.42 -15.66
N ALA A 231 1.44 16.47 -15.87
CA ALA A 231 1.13 17.82 -15.42
C ALA A 231 -0.14 18.37 -16.07
N ALA A 232 -0.31 18.15 -17.38
CA ALA A 232 -1.52 18.58 -18.09
C ALA A 232 -2.76 17.81 -17.59
N LEU A 233 -2.63 16.50 -17.38
CA LEU A 233 -3.72 15.65 -16.88
C LEU A 233 -4.09 16.00 -15.44
N ALA A 234 -3.10 16.25 -14.56
CA ALA A 234 -3.32 16.69 -13.18
C ALA A 234 -4.12 17.99 -13.10
N GLY A 235 -3.95 18.90 -14.07
CA GLY A 235 -4.69 20.16 -14.16
C GLY A 235 -6.10 20.02 -14.76
N THR A 236 -6.31 19.09 -15.68
CA THR A 236 -7.58 18.94 -16.41
C THR A 236 -8.49 17.85 -15.82
N ASN A 237 -7.93 16.79 -15.27
CA ASN A 237 -8.64 15.68 -14.62
C ASN A 237 -7.82 15.13 -13.45
N PRO A 238 -7.84 15.76 -12.28
CA PRO A 238 -7.08 15.31 -11.12
C PRO A 238 -7.50 13.91 -10.61
N GLU A 239 -8.69 13.43 -10.95
CA GLU A 239 -9.25 12.11 -10.63
C GLU A 239 -9.08 11.10 -11.77
N SER A 240 -8.11 11.26 -12.64
CA SER A 240 -7.97 10.51 -13.88
C SER A 240 -7.88 8.99 -13.70
N HIS A 241 -7.12 8.54 -12.70
CA HIS A 241 -6.93 7.11 -12.46
C HIS A 241 -8.16 6.45 -11.81
N ASN A 242 -8.83 7.19 -10.91
CA ASN A 242 -10.11 6.75 -10.32
C ASN A 242 -11.20 6.65 -11.39
N SER A 243 -11.32 7.67 -12.24
CA SER A 243 -12.30 7.68 -13.34
C SER A 243 -12.07 6.51 -14.30
N ASP A 244 -10.81 6.27 -14.71
CA ASP A 244 -10.46 5.16 -15.60
C ASP A 244 -10.83 3.79 -15.01
N LEU A 245 -10.50 3.54 -13.72
CA LEU A 245 -10.80 2.29 -13.04
C LEU A 245 -12.32 2.06 -12.94
N LEU A 246 -13.05 3.07 -12.46
CA LEU A 246 -14.49 3.02 -12.28
C LEU A 246 -15.20 2.76 -13.60
N GLU A 247 -14.89 3.53 -14.64
CA GLU A 247 -15.51 3.41 -15.94
C GLU A 247 -15.17 2.10 -16.68
N ALA A 248 -13.95 1.57 -16.50
CA ALA A 248 -13.57 0.29 -17.07
C ALA A 248 -14.43 -0.85 -16.49
N ILE A 249 -14.62 -0.86 -15.16
CA ILE A 249 -15.46 -1.85 -14.50
C ILE A 249 -16.93 -1.71 -14.91
N GLU A 250 -17.45 -0.48 -14.99
CA GLU A 250 -18.85 -0.22 -15.43
C GLU A 250 -19.11 -0.72 -16.87
N ARG A 251 -18.10 -0.63 -17.75
CA ARG A 251 -18.19 -1.15 -19.13
C ARG A 251 -18.04 -2.66 -19.24
N GLY A 252 -17.68 -3.35 -18.15
CA GLY A 252 -17.34 -4.77 -18.16
C GLY A 252 -15.92 -5.07 -18.68
N ASP A 253 -15.06 -4.06 -18.83
CA ASP A 253 -13.64 -4.18 -19.16
C ASP A 253 -12.85 -4.41 -17.88
N TYR A 254 -12.99 -5.59 -17.31
CA TYR A 254 -12.50 -5.94 -15.98
C TYR A 254 -10.97 -5.99 -15.93
N PRO A 255 -10.33 -5.10 -15.15
CA PRO A 255 -8.88 -5.12 -14.99
C PRO A 255 -8.41 -6.42 -14.33
N SER A 256 -7.28 -6.94 -14.79
CA SER A 256 -6.72 -8.18 -14.23
C SER A 256 -5.20 -8.18 -14.17
N TRP A 257 -4.68 -9.01 -13.27
CA TRP A 257 -3.25 -9.22 -13.07
C TRP A 257 -2.96 -10.71 -12.87
N THR A 258 -1.92 -11.18 -13.53
CA THR A 258 -1.36 -12.51 -13.26
C THR A 258 -0.43 -12.41 -12.04
N LEU A 259 -0.78 -13.11 -10.97
CA LEU A 259 0.11 -13.25 -9.79
C LEU A 259 1.20 -14.25 -10.10
N LYS A 260 2.45 -13.84 -9.93
CA LYS A 260 3.65 -14.67 -9.98
C LYS A 260 4.44 -14.52 -8.70
N VAL A 261 5.24 -15.53 -8.35
CA VAL A 261 6.11 -15.50 -7.18
C VAL A 261 7.53 -15.91 -7.55
N GLN A 262 8.50 -15.37 -6.83
CA GLN A 262 9.84 -15.94 -6.72
C GLN A 262 9.91 -16.72 -5.39
N VAL A 263 10.47 -17.91 -5.40
CA VAL A 263 10.56 -18.80 -4.23
C VAL A 263 12.00 -19.17 -3.98
N MET A 264 12.47 -18.96 -2.75
CA MET A 264 13.81 -19.29 -2.27
C MET A 264 13.68 -20.26 -1.08
N PRO A 265 14.26 -21.46 -1.13
CA PRO A 265 14.37 -22.30 0.06
C PRO A 265 15.07 -21.56 1.21
N ALA A 266 14.53 -21.62 2.44
CA ALA A 266 15.07 -20.83 3.55
C ALA A 266 16.53 -21.12 3.85
N ALA A 267 16.99 -22.35 3.57
CA ALA A 267 18.38 -22.76 3.76
C ALA A 267 19.37 -22.02 2.84
N GLU A 268 18.92 -21.50 1.70
CA GLU A 268 19.76 -20.79 0.72
C GLU A 268 19.99 -19.33 1.08
N ALA A 269 19.12 -18.74 1.89
CA ALA A 269 19.12 -17.29 2.20
C ALA A 269 20.45 -16.81 2.79
N GLY A 270 21.10 -17.61 3.65
CA GLY A 270 22.38 -17.27 4.26
C GLY A 270 23.56 -17.24 3.28
N GLY A 271 23.49 -18.05 2.22
CA GLY A 271 24.53 -18.18 1.18
C GLY A 271 24.32 -17.28 -0.04
N PHE A 272 23.17 -16.64 -0.16
CA PHE A 272 22.85 -15.79 -1.31
C PHE A 272 23.76 -14.56 -1.35
N SER A 273 24.16 -14.15 -2.55
CA SER A 273 25.11 -13.04 -2.75
C SER A 273 24.54 -11.67 -2.36
N ILE A 274 23.22 -11.54 -2.42
CA ILE A 274 22.48 -10.35 -2.01
C ILE A 274 21.75 -10.67 -0.70
N ASN A 275 21.61 -9.70 0.21
CA ASN A 275 20.74 -9.89 1.37
C ASN A 275 19.28 -10.04 0.89
N PRO A 276 18.66 -11.23 0.99
CA PRO A 276 17.32 -11.46 0.45
C PRO A 276 16.22 -10.69 1.19
N PHE A 277 16.53 -10.12 2.35
CA PHE A 277 15.63 -9.32 3.19
C PHE A 277 15.85 -7.82 3.06
N ASP A 278 16.73 -7.39 2.16
CA ASP A 278 16.93 -5.97 1.87
C ASP A 278 15.85 -5.48 0.89
N LEU A 279 14.95 -4.65 1.37
CA LEU A 279 13.84 -4.10 0.60
C LEU A 279 14.29 -3.18 -0.55
N THR A 280 15.55 -2.73 -0.56
CA THR A 280 16.10 -1.91 -1.66
C THR A 280 16.62 -2.73 -2.83
N LYS A 281 16.51 -4.08 -2.74
CA LYS A 281 17.04 -5.02 -3.71
C LYS A 281 15.95 -5.91 -4.32
N VAL A 282 16.16 -6.28 -5.58
CA VAL A 282 15.40 -7.35 -6.25
C VAL A 282 16.21 -8.64 -6.26
N TRP A 283 15.53 -9.77 -6.33
CA TRP A 283 16.17 -11.04 -6.64
C TRP A 283 16.24 -11.19 -8.16
N PRO A 284 17.42 -11.49 -8.74
CA PRO A 284 17.52 -11.72 -10.18
C PRO A 284 16.63 -12.88 -10.62
N HIS A 285 15.88 -12.70 -11.72
CA HIS A 285 15.01 -13.77 -12.25
C HIS A 285 15.81 -14.98 -12.77
N ALA A 286 17.09 -14.77 -13.07
CA ALA A 286 17.99 -15.88 -13.46
C ALA A 286 18.27 -16.84 -12.30
N ASP A 287 18.30 -16.31 -11.06
CA ASP A 287 18.58 -17.10 -9.85
C ASP A 287 17.26 -17.70 -9.29
N TYR A 288 16.21 -16.88 -9.22
CA TYR A 288 14.88 -17.28 -8.78
C TYR A 288 13.84 -16.86 -9.82
N PRO A 289 13.48 -17.74 -10.76
CA PRO A 289 12.52 -17.43 -11.82
C PRO A 289 11.12 -17.21 -11.28
N LEU A 290 10.32 -16.46 -12.04
CA LEU A 290 8.92 -16.22 -11.73
C LEU A 290 8.09 -17.49 -11.97
N ILE A 291 7.36 -17.92 -10.93
CA ILE A 291 6.40 -19.04 -10.98
C ILE A 291 4.99 -18.42 -11.00
N GLU A 292 4.17 -18.81 -11.96
CA GLU A 292 2.79 -18.36 -12.06
C GLU A 292 1.93 -19.06 -10.99
N VAL A 293 1.06 -18.28 -10.34
CA VAL A 293 0.20 -18.73 -9.23
C VAL A 293 -1.27 -18.69 -9.62
N GLY A 294 -1.75 -17.55 -10.12
CA GLY A 294 -3.17 -17.38 -10.43
C GLY A 294 -3.48 -15.98 -10.95
N LYS A 295 -4.76 -15.66 -11.01
CA LYS A 295 -5.25 -14.42 -11.61
C LYS A 295 -6.12 -13.61 -10.64
N LEU A 296 -5.79 -12.35 -10.49
CA LEU A 296 -6.60 -11.34 -9.80
C LEU A 296 -7.44 -10.61 -10.84
N VAL A 297 -8.76 -10.51 -10.64
CA VAL A 297 -9.68 -9.78 -11.51
C VAL A 297 -10.54 -8.84 -10.67
N LEU A 298 -10.67 -7.58 -11.09
CA LEU A 298 -11.55 -6.60 -10.45
C LEU A 298 -12.83 -6.46 -11.29
N ALA A 299 -13.99 -6.73 -10.69
CA ALA A 299 -15.25 -6.87 -11.41
C ALA A 299 -16.43 -6.07 -10.81
N ARG A 300 -16.24 -5.36 -9.71
CA ARG A 300 -17.30 -4.58 -9.06
C ARG A 300 -16.73 -3.32 -8.42
N ASN A 301 -17.34 -2.19 -8.75
CA ASN A 301 -17.06 -0.92 -8.07
C ASN A 301 -17.57 -0.92 -6.63
N PRO A 302 -17.01 -0.09 -5.72
CA PRO A 302 -17.59 0.17 -4.41
C PRO A 302 -19.00 0.75 -4.53
N ASP A 303 -19.90 0.33 -3.63
CA ASP A 303 -21.25 0.94 -3.55
C ASP A 303 -21.19 2.33 -2.92
N ASN A 304 -20.23 2.57 -2.05
CA ASN A 304 -20.00 3.85 -1.40
C ASN A 304 -18.52 4.05 -1.09
N TYR A 305 -17.95 5.14 -1.58
CA TYR A 305 -16.52 5.43 -1.43
C TYR A 305 -16.09 5.51 0.05
N PHE A 306 -16.87 6.18 0.91
CA PHE A 306 -16.51 6.29 2.32
C PHE A 306 -16.57 4.93 3.03
N ALA A 307 -17.64 4.17 2.82
CA ALA A 307 -17.83 2.87 3.47
C ALA A 307 -16.78 1.84 3.05
N ASP A 308 -16.49 1.76 1.75
CA ASP A 308 -15.69 0.66 1.20
C ASP A 308 -14.22 1.06 0.96
N VAL A 309 -13.94 2.32 0.57
CA VAL A 309 -12.59 2.76 0.22
C VAL A 309 -11.94 3.57 1.33
N GLU A 310 -12.62 4.60 1.85
CA GLU A 310 -12.05 5.46 2.90
C GLU A 310 -11.86 4.70 4.21
N GLN A 311 -12.81 3.86 4.60
CA GLN A 311 -12.75 3.05 5.82
C GLN A 311 -11.99 1.73 5.66
N SER A 312 -11.54 1.37 4.45
CA SER A 312 -10.74 0.16 4.29
C SER A 312 -9.44 0.22 5.09
N ALA A 313 -9.12 -0.88 5.75
CA ALA A 313 -7.94 -1.07 6.58
C ALA A 313 -7.19 -2.31 6.11
N PHE A 314 -5.97 -2.13 5.64
CA PHE A 314 -5.07 -3.21 5.24
C PHE A 314 -3.96 -3.32 6.27
N ASP A 315 -3.68 -4.51 6.77
CA ASP A 315 -2.66 -4.76 7.77
C ASP A 315 -1.70 -5.87 7.29
N PRO A 316 -0.40 -5.56 7.06
CA PRO A 316 0.58 -6.58 6.72
C PRO A 316 0.73 -7.70 7.75
N GLY A 317 0.20 -7.52 8.96
CA GLY A 317 0.11 -8.54 10.00
C GLY A 317 -1.06 -9.52 9.84
N ASN A 318 -1.98 -9.29 8.92
CA ASN A 318 -3.06 -10.23 8.61
C ASN A 318 -2.53 -11.37 7.74
N PHE A 319 -2.02 -12.40 8.41
CA PHE A 319 -1.58 -13.64 7.77
C PHE A 319 -2.59 -14.76 7.97
N VAL A 320 -2.52 -15.76 7.11
CA VAL A 320 -3.26 -17.03 7.23
C VAL A 320 -2.29 -18.20 7.38
N PRO A 321 -2.73 -19.38 7.86
CA PRO A 321 -1.85 -20.54 8.00
C PRO A 321 -1.06 -20.83 6.71
N GLY A 322 0.25 -20.97 6.84
CA GLY A 322 1.18 -21.19 5.73
C GLY A 322 1.84 -19.92 5.17
N ILE A 323 1.43 -18.73 5.59
CA ILE A 323 2.05 -17.46 5.23
C ILE A 323 2.45 -16.71 6.50
N GLY A 324 3.63 -16.12 6.51
CA GLY A 324 4.13 -15.36 7.67
C GLY A 324 5.17 -14.30 7.30
N PRO A 325 5.65 -13.57 8.29
CA PRO A 325 6.69 -12.57 8.11
C PRO A 325 8.05 -13.22 7.90
N SER A 326 8.98 -12.46 7.34
CA SER A 326 10.40 -12.80 7.22
C SER A 326 11.26 -11.89 8.12
N PRO A 327 12.60 -12.08 8.15
CA PRO A 327 13.53 -11.15 8.81
C PRO A 327 13.67 -9.76 8.15
N ASP A 328 12.93 -9.46 7.09
CA ASP A 328 12.90 -8.13 6.47
C ASP A 328 12.54 -7.07 7.51
N LYS A 329 13.50 -6.17 7.83
CA LYS A 329 13.35 -5.17 8.88
C LYS A 329 12.16 -4.22 8.62
N MET A 330 11.98 -3.82 7.35
CA MET A 330 10.87 -2.94 6.98
C MET A 330 9.52 -3.64 7.16
N LEU A 331 9.41 -4.92 6.78
CA LEU A 331 8.21 -5.71 7.04
C LEU A 331 7.91 -5.78 8.54
N GLN A 332 8.92 -6.08 9.37
CA GLN A 332 8.75 -6.16 10.82
C GLN A 332 8.21 -4.85 11.42
N GLY A 333 8.72 -3.69 10.99
CA GLY A 333 8.20 -2.39 11.41
C GLY A 333 6.75 -2.16 10.98
N ARG A 334 6.36 -2.64 9.80
CA ARG A 334 5.02 -2.52 9.24
C ARG A 334 3.98 -3.37 9.99
N LEU A 335 4.38 -4.49 10.64
CA LEU A 335 3.48 -5.32 11.44
C LEU A 335 2.87 -4.56 12.64
N PHE A 336 3.54 -3.53 13.14
CA PHE A 336 3.01 -2.65 14.18
C PHE A 336 2.30 -1.43 13.58
N ALA A 337 2.94 -0.73 12.63
CA ALA A 337 2.54 0.60 12.21
C ALA A 337 1.11 0.68 11.62
N TYR A 338 0.70 -0.33 10.85
CA TYR A 338 -0.61 -0.34 10.20
C TYR A 338 -1.75 -0.55 11.18
N GLY A 339 -1.63 -1.55 12.06
CA GLY A 339 -2.63 -1.80 13.09
C GLY A 339 -2.79 -0.60 14.05
N ASP A 340 -1.69 0.08 14.39
CA ASP A 340 -1.71 1.31 15.19
C ASP A 340 -2.48 2.44 14.48
N ALA A 341 -2.13 2.71 13.21
CA ALA A 341 -2.79 3.73 12.40
C ALA A 341 -4.30 3.48 12.26
N HIS A 342 -4.73 2.24 12.09
CA HIS A 342 -6.15 1.90 11.95
C HIS A 342 -6.92 2.10 13.24
N ARG A 343 -6.34 1.77 14.41
CA ARG A 343 -6.95 2.04 15.71
C ARG A 343 -7.14 3.54 15.95
N TYR A 344 -6.19 4.36 15.50
CA TYR A 344 -6.30 5.83 15.55
C TYR A 344 -7.37 6.37 14.58
N ARG A 345 -7.32 5.96 13.29
CA ARG A 345 -8.21 6.50 12.25
C ARG A 345 -9.66 6.05 12.38
N LEU A 346 -9.89 4.79 12.71
CA LEU A 346 -11.19 4.11 12.60
C LEU A 346 -11.72 3.61 13.96
N GLY A 347 -10.85 3.52 14.96
CA GLY A 347 -11.19 2.99 16.28
C GLY A 347 -10.82 1.52 16.46
N ILE A 348 -10.87 1.08 17.73
CA ILE A 348 -10.44 -0.27 18.14
C ILE A 348 -11.26 -1.40 17.46
N ASN A 349 -12.51 -1.14 17.14
CA ASN A 349 -13.41 -2.10 16.50
C ASN A 349 -13.46 -1.97 14.95
N HIS A 350 -12.44 -1.37 14.32
CA HIS A 350 -12.37 -1.19 12.86
C HIS A 350 -12.48 -2.49 12.05
N THR A 351 -12.14 -3.62 12.64
CA THR A 351 -12.29 -4.95 12.00
C THR A 351 -13.75 -5.42 11.88
N GLN A 352 -14.71 -4.69 12.49
CA GLN A 352 -16.14 -4.93 12.31
C GLN A 352 -16.76 -4.13 11.16
N ILE A 353 -16.05 -3.15 10.61
CA ILE A 353 -16.48 -2.43 9.40
C ILE A 353 -16.56 -3.46 8.26
N PRO A 354 -17.66 -3.52 7.49
CA PRO A 354 -17.89 -4.60 6.53
C PRO A 354 -16.71 -4.88 5.60
N VAL A 355 -16.10 -3.87 4.99
CA VAL A 355 -14.94 -4.05 4.10
C VAL A 355 -13.69 -4.61 4.81
N ASN A 356 -13.62 -4.51 6.13
CA ASN A 356 -12.50 -5.00 6.95
C ASN A 356 -12.79 -6.34 7.63
N ALA A 357 -14.07 -6.68 7.78
CA ALA A 357 -14.48 -7.93 8.40
C ALA A 357 -14.14 -9.15 7.52
N PRO A 358 -13.91 -10.33 8.10
CA PRO A 358 -13.83 -11.55 7.30
C PRO A 358 -15.17 -11.88 6.67
N HIS A 359 -15.17 -12.19 5.35
CA HIS A 359 -16.38 -12.54 4.61
C HIS A 359 -16.61 -14.07 4.55
N ALA A 360 -15.52 -14.83 4.37
CA ALA A 360 -15.60 -16.28 4.17
C ALA A 360 -15.45 -17.09 5.47
N THR A 361 -15.22 -16.44 6.60
CA THR A 361 -15.11 -17.07 7.92
C THR A 361 -15.61 -16.12 9.00
N ARG A 362 -15.60 -16.59 10.25
CA ARG A 362 -16.00 -15.79 11.41
C ARG A 362 -14.80 -15.52 12.30
N ALA A 363 -14.68 -14.29 12.80
CA ALA A 363 -13.70 -13.94 13.82
C ALA A 363 -14.25 -14.28 15.22
N ASP A 364 -13.73 -15.32 15.84
CA ASP A 364 -14.02 -15.70 17.23
C ASP A 364 -12.78 -15.46 18.10
N ASN A 365 -12.82 -14.42 18.94
CA ASN A 365 -11.71 -14.04 19.82
C ASN A 365 -12.21 -13.48 21.15
N TYR A 366 -11.29 -13.15 22.05
CA TYR A 366 -11.57 -12.56 23.36
C TYR A 366 -11.45 -11.03 23.39
N GLY A 367 -11.34 -10.36 22.25
CA GLY A 367 -11.50 -8.91 22.16
C GLY A 367 -12.94 -8.53 22.49
N ARG A 368 -13.13 -7.68 23.50
CA ARG A 368 -14.45 -7.26 23.98
C ARG A 368 -14.47 -5.74 24.13
N ASP A 369 -15.69 -5.22 24.14
CA ASP A 369 -15.98 -3.83 24.47
C ASP A 369 -15.33 -2.82 23.51
N GLY A 370 -15.09 -1.62 23.97
CA GLY A 370 -14.52 -0.51 23.19
C GLY A 370 -15.55 0.24 22.34
N ALA A 371 -15.16 1.42 21.89
CA ALA A 371 -16.03 2.30 21.12
C ALA A 371 -16.52 1.64 19.81
N MET A 372 -17.77 1.89 19.47
CA MET A 372 -18.41 1.41 18.23
C MET A 372 -18.41 -0.12 18.09
N ARG A 373 -18.57 -0.85 19.19
CA ARG A 373 -18.83 -2.27 19.15
C ARG A 373 -20.27 -2.52 18.68
N LEU A 374 -20.45 -3.18 17.54
CA LEU A 374 -21.76 -3.32 16.87
C LEU A 374 -22.31 -4.75 16.87
N ASP A 375 -21.49 -5.76 17.21
CA ASP A 375 -21.88 -7.15 17.29
C ASP A 375 -22.42 -7.53 18.68
N THR A 376 -22.61 -8.82 18.91
CA THR A 376 -23.09 -9.34 20.22
C THR A 376 -22.04 -9.28 21.33
N ASN A 377 -20.85 -8.75 21.09
CA ASN A 377 -19.76 -8.66 22.08
C ASN A 377 -19.40 -10.01 22.75
N GLY A 378 -19.49 -11.11 21.98
CA GLY A 378 -19.25 -12.46 22.47
C GLY A 378 -20.41 -13.08 23.28
N GLY A 379 -21.55 -12.40 23.37
CA GLY A 379 -22.76 -12.89 24.03
C GLY A 379 -22.54 -13.26 25.51
N ARG A 380 -22.94 -14.49 25.86
CA ARG A 380 -22.82 -14.99 27.24
C ARG A 380 -21.52 -15.73 27.53
N SER A 381 -20.65 -15.97 26.52
CA SER A 381 -19.39 -16.68 26.72
C SER A 381 -18.46 -15.91 27.64
N LYS A 382 -17.58 -16.63 28.32
CA LYS A 382 -16.52 -16.00 29.13
C LYS A 382 -15.58 -15.18 28.25
N ASN A 383 -14.98 -14.14 28.82
CA ASN A 383 -14.08 -13.24 28.13
C ASN A 383 -12.58 -13.54 28.39
N TYR A 384 -12.28 -14.78 28.78
CA TYR A 384 -10.93 -15.24 29.07
C TYR A 384 -10.73 -16.70 28.71
N GLU A 385 -9.50 -17.09 28.38
CA GLU A 385 -9.02 -18.45 28.17
C GLU A 385 -7.70 -18.60 28.97
N PRO A 386 -7.41 -19.78 29.57
CA PRO A 386 -8.25 -20.98 29.64
C PRO A 386 -9.43 -20.83 30.59
N ASN A 387 -10.51 -21.50 30.29
CA ASN A 387 -11.67 -21.58 31.18
C ASN A 387 -12.33 -22.97 31.10
N SER A 388 -13.19 -23.29 32.08
CA SER A 388 -13.92 -24.56 32.15
C SER A 388 -15.35 -24.47 31.59
N PHE A 389 -15.70 -23.39 30.92
CA PHE A 389 -17.06 -23.11 30.46
C PHE A 389 -17.13 -23.23 28.93
N ASP A 390 -17.57 -22.20 28.27
CA ASP A 390 -17.71 -22.09 26.82
C ASP A 390 -16.94 -20.89 26.27
N GLY A 391 -16.65 -20.91 25.00
CA GLY A 391 -15.94 -19.85 24.26
C GLY A 391 -14.98 -20.42 23.23
N PRO A 392 -14.35 -19.56 22.45
CA PRO A 392 -13.30 -20.00 21.53
C PRO A 392 -12.14 -20.65 22.28
N VAL A 393 -11.55 -21.69 21.68
CA VAL A 393 -10.36 -22.36 22.23
C VAL A 393 -9.19 -22.24 21.26
N GLN A 394 -7.98 -22.14 21.82
CA GLN A 394 -6.77 -22.07 21.01
C GLN A 394 -6.62 -23.31 20.10
N THR A 395 -6.08 -23.10 18.91
CA THR A 395 -5.60 -24.19 18.07
C THR A 395 -4.16 -24.53 18.43
N ASN A 396 -3.78 -25.81 18.34
CA ASN A 396 -2.41 -26.27 18.57
C ASN A 396 -1.55 -26.19 17.30
N GLN A 397 -2.07 -25.65 16.21
CA GLN A 397 -1.33 -25.53 14.96
C GLN A 397 -0.83 -24.10 14.77
N PRO A 398 0.49 -23.87 14.67
CA PRO A 398 1.03 -22.56 14.38
C PRO A 398 0.67 -22.15 12.94
N HIS A 399 0.42 -20.85 12.74
CA HIS A 399 0.13 -20.29 11.42
C HIS A 399 1.32 -20.45 10.47
N TYR A 400 2.52 -20.18 10.94
CA TYR A 400 3.76 -20.21 10.16
C TYR A 400 4.92 -20.67 11.03
N HIS A 401 6.03 -21.01 10.40
CA HIS A 401 7.25 -21.42 11.10
C HIS A 401 7.85 -20.25 11.88
N GLY A 402 8.36 -20.52 13.08
CA GLY A 402 9.03 -19.50 13.89
C GLY A 402 10.33 -19.02 13.26
N LEU A 403 10.63 -17.71 13.39
CA LEU A 403 11.91 -17.16 12.94
C LEU A 403 13.03 -17.62 13.89
N ARG A 404 14.11 -18.16 13.31
CA ARG A 404 15.35 -18.42 14.06
C ARG A 404 16.07 -17.09 14.27
N VAL A 405 16.29 -16.72 15.53
CA VAL A 405 16.99 -15.50 15.93
C VAL A 405 18.33 -15.88 16.57
N GLU A 406 19.42 -15.33 16.03
CA GLU A 406 20.79 -15.53 16.53
C GLU A 406 21.51 -14.20 16.70
N GLY A 407 22.44 -14.14 17.66
CA GLY A 407 23.30 -12.99 17.91
C GLY A 407 22.94 -12.18 19.17
N LEU A 408 23.73 -11.14 19.40
CA LEU A 408 23.50 -10.18 20.50
C LEU A 408 22.54 -9.08 20.06
N SER A 409 21.66 -8.67 20.97
CA SER A 409 20.81 -7.50 20.75
C SER A 409 21.68 -6.24 20.73
N GLY A 410 21.49 -5.38 19.72
CA GLY A 410 22.23 -4.13 19.55
C GLY A 410 21.81 -3.38 18.29
N THR A 411 22.37 -2.19 18.10
CA THR A 411 22.21 -1.41 16.87
C THR A 411 23.34 -1.77 15.91
N TYR A 412 22.98 -2.23 14.71
CA TYR A 412 23.95 -2.67 13.71
C TYR A 412 23.71 -1.95 12.38
N GLU A 413 24.79 -1.48 11.77
CA GLU A 413 24.77 -1.08 10.38
C GLU A 413 24.59 -2.29 9.45
N CYS A 414 24.07 -2.04 8.24
CA CYS A 414 23.93 -3.12 7.25
C CYS A 414 25.32 -3.61 6.79
N ASP A 415 25.42 -4.91 6.52
CA ASP A 415 26.66 -5.48 5.93
C ASP A 415 26.78 -5.10 4.46
N ARG A 416 27.63 -4.10 4.19
CA ARG A 416 27.88 -3.54 2.85
C ARG A 416 28.42 -4.57 1.86
N ARG A 417 28.96 -5.69 2.30
CA ARG A 417 29.43 -6.78 1.42
C ARG A 417 28.26 -7.53 0.76
N LYS A 418 27.07 -7.52 1.38
CA LYS A 418 25.83 -8.14 0.87
C LYS A 418 24.78 -7.15 0.44
N THR A 419 25.09 -5.86 0.53
CA THR A 419 24.10 -4.78 0.36
C THR A 419 24.80 -3.58 -0.30
N ASP A 420 25.27 -3.78 -1.53
CA ASP A 420 25.77 -2.69 -2.36
C ASP A 420 24.61 -1.76 -2.73
N ASP A 421 24.79 -0.45 -2.57
CA ASP A 421 23.72 0.52 -2.77
C ASP A 421 23.56 0.94 -4.24
N PHE A 422 24.54 0.66 -5.12
CA PHE A 422 24.63 1.23 -6.46
C PHE A 422 24.53 0.22 -7.59
N GLU A 423 24.98 -1.01 -7.39
CA GLU A 423 25.07 -2.03 -8.45
C GLU A 423 23.73 -2.23 -9.18
N GLN A 424 22.63 -2.44 -8.46
CA GLN A 424 21.32 -2.68 -9.08
C GLN A 424 20.72 -1.41 -9.70
N ALA A 425 21.03 -0.22 -9.19
CA ALA A 425 20.67 1.03 -9.82
C ALA A 425 21.36 1.20 -11.17
N GLY A 426 22.67 0.90 -11.23
CA GLY A 426 23.45 0.88 -12.46
C GLY A 426 22.98 -0.18 -13.44
N ALA A 427 22.65 -1.38 -12.95
CA ALA A 427 22.08 -2.46 -13.77
C ALA A 427 20.75 -2.04 -14.43
N LEU A 428 19.86 -1.40 -13.67
CA LEU A 428 18.61 -0.84 -14.19
C LEU A 428 18.87 0.22 -15.26
N TYR A 429 19.79 1.16 -15.00
CA TYR A 429 20.17 2.20 -15.98
C TYR A 429 20.70 1.59 -17.27
N ARG A 430 21.56 0.57 -17.21
CA ARG A 430 22.09 -0.10 -18.40
C ARG A 430 21.05 -0.89 -19.17
N LEU A 431 20.01 -1.40 -18.49
CA LEU A 431 18.95 -2.23 -19.09
C LEU A 431 17.98 -1.44 -19.96
N ILE A 432 17.65 -0.20 -19.62
CA ILE A 432 16.68 0.63 -20.34
C ILE A 432 17.27 1.17 -21.64
N ASP A 433 16.41 1.44 -22.64
CA ASP A 433 16.83 1.96 -23.93
C ASP A 433 17.33 3.42 -23.87
N ALA A 434 17.93 3.89 -24.97
CA ALA A 434 18.55 5.22 -25.01
C ALA A 434 17.55 6.37 -24.80
N SER A 435 16.29 6.22 -25.26
CA SER A 435 15.26 7.24 -25.08
C SER A 435 14.77 7.29 -23.64
N ALA A 436 14.60 6.13 -23.01
CA ALA A 436 14.25 6.02 -21.59
C ALA A 436 15.38 6.55 -20.68
N LYS A 437 16.65 6.30 -21.02
CA LYS A 437 17.81 6.92 -20.34
C LYS A 437 17.77 8.44 -20.41
N GLN A 438 17.45 9.00 -21.58
CA GLN A 438 17.34 10.45 -21.73
C GLN A 438 16.24 11.02 -20.84
N ARG A 439 15.02 10.45 -20.89
CA ARG A 439 13.92 10.89 -20.02
C ARG A 439 14.26 10.77 -18.52
N LEU A 440 14.91 9.68 -18.12
CA LEU A 440 15.37 9.49 -16.74
C LEU A 440 16.34 10.62 -16.31
N VAL A 441 17.34 10.92 -17.13
CA VAL A 441 18.30 12.00 -16.88
C VAL A 441 17.61 13.36 -16.81
N ASP A 442 16.72 13.66 -17.75
CA ASP A 442 15.99 14.93 -17.81
C ASP A 442 15.07 15.11 -16.59
N ASN A 443 14.38 14.05 -16.18
CA ASN A 443 13.51 14.05 -15.00
C ASN A 443 14.31 14.31 -13.71
N ILE A 444 15.44 13.63 -13.52
CA ILE A 444 16.33 13.84 -12.36
C ILE A 444 16.89 15.25 -12.38
N ALA A 445 17.47 15.66 -13.51
CA ALA A 445 18.10 16.97 -13.63
C ALA A 445 17.11 18.12 -13.43
N GLY A 446 15.89 18.01 -13.99
CA GLY A 446 14.82 19.00 -13.81
C GLY A 446 14.38 19.19 -12.37
N SER A 447 14.42 18.11 -11.57
CA SER A 447 14.12 18.16 -10.14
C SER A 447 15.32 18.66 -9.32
N LEU A 448 16.52 18.09 -9.57
CA LEU A 448 17.73 18.40 -8.82
C LEU A 448 18.24 19.84 -9.07
N ALA A 449 17.96 20.39 -10.26
CA ALA A 449 18.32 21.78 -10.58
C ALA A 449 17.56 22.84 -9.75
N GLN A 450 16.47 22.45 -9.08
CA GLN A 450 15.68 23.31 -8.19
C GLN A 450 16.28 23.41 -6.77
N VAL A 451 17.31 22.61 -6.47
CA VAL A 451 17.97 22.57 -5.16
C VAL A 451 19.00 23.70 -5.09
N ASP A 452 18.99 24.48 -4.02
CA ASP A 452 19.92 25.60 -3.84
C ASP A 452 21.28 25.15 -3.25
N HIS A 453 21.28 24.20 -2.32
CA HIS A 453 22.49 23.73 -1.62
C HIS A 453 23.38 22.88 -2.53
N ARG A 454 24.52 23.43 -2.89
CA ARG A 454 25.49 22.80 -3.80
C ARG A 454 25.95 21.42 -3.30
N GLU A 455 26.19 21.27 -2.01
CA GLU A 455 26.63 20.00 -1.43
C GLU A 455 25.58 18.86 -1.59
N VAL A 456 24.30 19.17 -1.53
CA VAL A 456 23.21 18.23 -1.76
C VAL A 456 23.25 17.74 -3.21
N ILE A 457 23.43 18.67 -4.16
CA ILE A 457 23.55 18.36 -5.58
C ILE A 457 24.75 17.44 -5.82
N ASP A 458 25.92 17.82 -5.33
CA ASP A 458 27.17 17.10 -5.57
C ASP A 458 27.14 15.68 -4.97
N ARG A 459 26.62 15.52 -3.74
CA ARG A 459 26.42 14.20 -3.13
C ARG A 459 25.43 13.35 -3.94
N SER A 460 24.31 13.92 -4.35
CA SER A 460 23.29 13.21 -5.14
C SER A 460 23.87 12.71 -6.47
N ILE A 461 24.60 13.56 -7.20
CA ILE A 461 25.26 13.19 -8.45
C ILE A 461 26.30 12.08 -8.21
N SER A 462 27.04 12.12 -7.09
CA SER A 462 28.05 11.12 -6.77
C SER A 462 27.46 9.72 -6.62
N TYR A 463 26.21 9.58 -6.16
CA TYR A 463 25.51 8.28 -6.06
C TYR A 463 25.18 7.72 -7.44
N PHE A 464 24.68 8.55 -8.35
CA PHE A 464 24.43 8.14 -9.73
C PHE A 464 25.73 7.80 -10.48
N SER A 465 26.82 8.54 -10.22
CA SER A 465 28.15 8.23 -10.75
C SER A 465 28.69 6.90 -10.21
N SER A 466 28.41 6.58 -8.93
CA SER A 466 28.78 5.32 -8.31
C SER A 466 27.98 4.14 -8.87
N ALA A 467 26.76 4.38 -9.31
CA ALA A 467 25.92 3.37 -9.98
C ALA A 467 26.39 3.10 -11.41
N ASP A 468 26.68 4.15 -12.17
CA ASP A 468 27.24 4.09 -13.52
C ASP A 468 27.84 5.46 -13.90
N THR A 469 29.08 5.49 -14.36
CA THR A 469 29.81 6.75 -14.67
C THR A 469 29.07 7.57 -15.75
N GLU A 470 28.58 6.92 -16.82
CA GLU A 470 27.82 7.63 -17.87
C GLU A 470 26.54 8.26 -17.29
N TYR A 471 25.89 7.56 -16.36
CA TYR A 471 24.66 8.03 -15.72
C TYR A 471 24.90 9.32 -14.92
N GLY A 472 25.91 9.31 -14.06
CA GLY A 472 26.29 10.50 -13.28
C GLY A 472 26.73 11.68 -14.15
N ASP A 473 27.62 11.45 -15.14
CA ASP A 473 28.11 12.46 -16.06
C ASP A 473 27.00 13.15 -16.86
N ARG A 474 25.98 12.37 -17.25
CA ARG A 474 24.83 12.93 -17.98
C ARG A 474 23.95 13.79 -17.08
N ILE A 475 23.70 13.37 -15.83
CA ILE A 475 22.95 14.17 -14.85
C ILE A 475 23.71 15.47 -14.54
N GLU A 476 25.02 15.41 -14.28
CA GLU A 476 25.83 16.58 -13.97
C GLU A 476 25.74 17.62 -15.08
N ARG A 477 25.92 17.20 -16.33
CA ARG A 477 25.85 18.10 -17.49
C ARG A 477 24.47 18.72 -17.64
N ALA A 478 23.40 17.91 -17.46
CA ALA A 478 22.03 18.38 -17.57
C ALA A 478 21.67 19.39 -16.45
N VAL A 479 22.07 19.13 -15.20
CA VAL A 479 21.89 20.07 -14.09
C VAL A 479 22.66 21.37 -14.33
N ALA A 480 23.90 21.29 -14.78
CA ALA A 480 24.70 22.48 -15.08
C ALA A 480 24.06 23.37 -16.16
N LEU A 481 23.48 22.72 -17.21
CA LEU A 481 22.78 23.44 -18.28
C LEU A 481 21.48 24.12 -17.78
N LEU A 482 20.74 23.49 -16.89
CA LEU A 482 19.49 24.05 -16.35
C LEU A 482 19.71 25.17 -15.33
N ARG A 483 20.90 25.26 -14.77
CA ARG A 483 21.29 26.29 -13.78
C ARG A 483 22.12 27.44 -14.38
N SER A 484 22.51 27.37 -15.67
CA SER A 484 23.22 28.42 -16.39
C SER A 484 22.27 29.52 -16.89
#